data_abb37a02a3f20e439627c55bf48ac9a6
#
_entry.id   abb37a02a3f20e439627c55bf48ac9a6
#
_cell.length_a   1.000
_cell.length_b   1.000
_cell.length_c   1.000
_cell.angle_alpha   90.00
_cell.angle_beta   90.00
_cell.angle_gamma   90.00
#
_symmetry.space_group_name_H-M   'P 1'
#
loop_
_entity.id
_entity.type
_entity.pdbx_description
1 polymer ?
#
loop_
_entity_poly.entity_id
_entity_poly.type
_entity_poly.pdbx_seq_one_letter_code
_entity_poly.pdbx_strand_id
1 'polypeptide(L)'
;MEVEKTTSNVIDAAASGAADGLRLALNIGAMLLAFIALIALLNAPLTWLGEVTGLQALLGKPTNLSTLLGYLLAPVAWVIGTPWQDATTVGALIGQKVVINEFVAYTELSQIVNGQVPGVHLSREGALIATYALCGFANFSSIAIQIGGIGGLAPERRHDLARFGLRAVLGGSIATFMTATIAGVLSHFS
;
A
#
# COMPACT_ATOMS: atom_id res chain seq x y z
N MET A 1 29.42 9.58 -15.16
CA MET A 1 28.66 8.47 -15.76
C MET A 1 28.25 8.94 -17.15
N GLU A 2 28.82 8.38 -18.20
CA GLU A 2 28.32 8.63 -19.56
C GLU A 2 27.06 7.79 -19.74
N VAL A 3 25.93 8.44 -19.96
CA VAL A 3 24.67 7.77 -20.29
C VAL A 3 24.77 7.39 -21.77
N GLU A 4 24.83 6.11 -22.06
CA GLU A 4 24.84 5.58 -23.42
C GLU A 4 23.56 6.06 -24.15
N LYS A 5 23.73 6.79 -25.24
CA LYS A 5 22.59 7.24 -26.07
C LYS A 5 22.04 6.04 -26.84
N THR A 6 20.94 5.49 -26.34
CA THR A 6 20.24 4.35 -26.96
C THR A 6 19.26 4.77 -28.06
N THR A 7 18.98 6.07 -28.21
CA THR A 7 18.01 6.62 -29.17
C THR A 7 18.67 7.59 -30.13
N SER A 8 18.27 7.55 -31.42
CA SER A 8 18.86 8.33 -32.50
C SER A 8 18.34 9.76 -32.59
N ASN A 9 17.11 10.01 -32.20
CA ASN A 9 16.44 11.32 -32.22
C ASN A 9 15.27 11.39 -31.22
N VAL A 10 14.63 12.57 -31.10
CA VAL A 10 13.51 12.82 -30.16
C VAL A 10 12.29 11.93 -30.44
N ILE A 11 12.01 11.62 -31.71
CA ILE A 11 10.87 10.76 -32.10
C ILE A 11 11.15 9.32 -31.67
N ASP A 12 12.37 8.84 -31.89
CA ASP A 12 12.83 7.52 -31.47
C ASP A 12 12.82 7.38 -29.94
N ALA A 13 13.28 8.41 -29.22
CA ALA A 13 13.20 8.48 -27.76
C ALA A 13 11.76 8.43 -27.25
N ALA A 14 10.85 9.18 -27.87
CA ALA A 14 9.43 9.18 -27.52
C ALA A 14 8.78 7.80 -27.79
N ALA A 15 9.08 7.18 -28.92
CA ALA A 15 8.55 5.86 -29.28
C ALA A 15 9.07 4.77 -28.32
N SER A 16 10.38 4.76 -28.02
CA SER A 16 10.97 3.83 -27.05
C SER A 16 10.42 4.03 -25.65
N GLY A 17 10.32 5.28 -25.19
CA GLY A 17 9.74 5.60 -23.87
C GLY A 17 8.27 5.17 -23.75
N ALA A 18 7.47 5.35 -24.81
CA ALA A 18 6.08 4.89 -24.84
C ALA A 18 5.99 3.35 -24.79
N ALA A 19 6.86 2.63 -25.51
CA ALA A 19 6.91 1.18 -25.50
C ALA A 19 7.32 0.64 -24.11
N ASP A 20 8.33 1.23 -23.49
CA ASP A 20 8.80 0.85 -22.15
C ASP A 20 7.75 1.17 -21.09
N GLY A 21 7.09 2.32 -21.18
CA GLY A 21 5.96 2.69 -20.31
C GLY A 21 4.79 1.72 -20.42
N LEU A 22 4.42 1.29 -21.61
CA LEU A 22 3.37 0.30 -21.81
C LEU A 22 3.75 -1.07 -21.20
N ARG A 23 4.97 -1.53 -21.40
CA ARG A 23 5.46 -2.79 -20.80
C ARG A 23 5.42 -2.71 -19.27
N LEU A 24 5.85 -1.57 -18.69
CA LEU A 24 5.81 -1.35 -17.27
C LEU A 24 4.38 -1.37 -16.74
N ALA A 25 3.44 -0.70 -17.40
CA ALA A 25 2.03 -0.67 -17.04
C ALA A 25 1.39 -2.07 -17.08
N LEU A 26 1.66 -2.86 -18.12
CA LEU A 26 1.18 -4.24 -18.23
C LEU A 26 1.76 -5.14 -17.13
N ASN A 27 3.04 -5.01 -16.80
CA ASN A 27 3.68 -5.75 -15.73
C ASN A 27 3.09 -5.41 -14.38
N ILE A 28 2.83 -4.12 -14.09
CA ILE A 28 2.17 -3.67 -12.86
C ILE A 28 0.75 -4.24 -12.79
N GLY A 29 -0.02 -4.17 -13.88
CA GLY A 29 -1.36 -4.75 -13.95
C GLY A 29 -1.38 -6.26 -13.67
N ALA A 30 -0.46 -7.01 -14.27
CA ALA A 30 -0.31 -8.44 -14.03
C ALA A 30 0.07 -8.75 -12.57
N MET A 31 0.97 -7.97 -11.97
CA MET A 31 1.33 -8.11 -10.56
C MET A 31 0.14 -7.82 -9.64
N LEU A 32 -0.65 -6.78 -9.92
CA LEU A 32 -1.86 -6.46 -9.15
C LEU A 32 -2.84 -7.63 -9.15
N LEU A 33 -3.12 -8.21 -10.32
CA LEU A 33 -3.99 -9.38 -10.43
C LEU A 33 -3.46 -10.58 -9.63
N ALA A 34 -2.14 -10.86 -9.74
CA ALA A 34 -1.50 -11.94 -8.99
C ALA A 34 -1.58 -11.72 -7.47
N PHE A 35 -1.34 -10.49 -6.99
CA PHE A 35 -1.45 -10.17 -5.55
C PHE A 35 -2.89 -10.27 -5.04
N ILE A 36 -3.88 -9.78 -5.79
CA ILE A 36 -5.29 -9.90 -5.43
C ILE A 36 -5.68 -11.39 -5.30
N ALA A 37 -5.27 -12.22 -6.26
CA ALA A 37 -5.51 -13.66 -6.22
C ALA A 37 -4.80 -14.34 -5.03
N LEU A 38 -3.56 -13.94 -4.73
CA LEU A 38 -2.82 -14.46 -3.57
C LEU A 38 -3.48 -14.10 -2.24
N ILE A 39 -3.99 -12.86 -2.12
CA ILE A 39 -4.73 -12.44 -0.92
C ILE A 39 -6.03 -13.22 -0.77
N ALA A 40 -6.77 -13.44 -1.86
CA ALA A 40 -7.96 -14.27 -1.83
C ALA A 40 -7.62 -15.71 -1.38
N LEU A 41 -6.50 -16.28 -1.87
CA LEU A 41 -6.00 -17.58 -1.47
C LEU A 41 -5.61 -17.62 0.01
N LEU A 42 -4.99 -16.58 0.55
CA LEU A 42 -4.65 -16.48 1.98
C LEU A 42 -5.88 -16.25 2.86
N ASN A 43 -6.85 -15.49 2.37
CA ASN A 43 -8.06 -15.21 3.13
C ASN A 43 -8.96 -16.46 3.27
N ALA A 44 -9.00 -17.35 2.30
CA ALA A 44 -9.83 -18.54 2.36
C ALA A 44 -9.57 -19.41 3.62
N PRO A 45 -8.33 -19.88 3.91
CA PRO A 45 -8.07 -20.63 5.13
C PRO A 45 -8.22 -19.79 6.41
N LEU A 46 -7.89 -18.50 6.38
CA LEU A 46 -8.07 -17.62 7.55
C LEU A 46 -9.54 -17.47 7.93
N THR A 47 -10.41 -17.26 6.96
CA THR A 47 -11.86 -17.16 7.19
C THR A 47 -12.42 -18.49 7.70
N TRP A 48 -12.04 -19.59 7.08
CA TRP A 48 -12.44 -20.92 7.52
C TRP A 48 -12.00 -21.22 8.97
N LEU A 49 -10.74 -20.91 9.33
CA LEU A 49 -10.25 -21.05 10.71
C LEU A 49 -11.03 -20.14 11.67
N GLY A 50 -11.33 -18.91 11.27
CA GLY A 50 -12.12 -17.99 12.08
C GLY A 50 -13.54 -18.46 12.36
N GLU A 51 -14.17 -19.14 11.39
CA GLU A 51 -15.48 -19.76 11.54
C GLU A 51 -15.42 -20.97 12.48
N VAL A 52 -14.51 -21.90 12.23
CA VAL A 52 -14.37 -23.16 13.03
C VAL A 52 -13.98 -22.87 14.48
N THR A 53 -13.13 -21.89 14.73
CA THR A 53 -12.70 -21.51 16.09
C THR A 53 -13.67 -20.59 16.82
N GLY A 54 -14.69 -20.08 16.14
CA GLY A 54 -15.60 -19.06 16.71
C GLY A 54 -14.99 -17.67 16.83
N LEU A 55 -13.77 -17.46 16.36
CA LEU A 55 -13.06 -16.17 16.43
C LEU A 55 -13.80 -15.08 15.65
N GLN A 56 -14.40 -15.44 14.51
CA GLN A 56 -15.22 -14.53 13.72
C GLN A 56 -16.45 -14.03 14.50
N ALA A 57 -17.09 -14.90 15.28
CA ALA A 57 -18.20 -14.50 16.15
C ALA A 57 -17.75 -13.59 17.30
N LEU A 58 -16.57 -13.84 17.88
CA LEU A 58 -15.98 -13.03 18.92
C LEU A 58 -15.59 -11.63 18.43
N LEU A 59 -15.01 -11.55 17.23
CA LEU A 59 -14.57 -10.30 16.63
C LEU A 59 -15.70 -9.49 15.98
N GLY A 60 -16.82 -10.12 15.67
CA GLY A 60 -17.93 -9.52 14.91
C GLY A 60 -17.56 -9.13 13.47
N LYS A 61 -16.42 -9.63 12.97
CA LYS A 61 -15.84 -9.33 11.64
C LYS A 61 -15.23 -10.60 11.03
N PRO A 62 -15.17 -10.70 9.68
CA PRO A 62 -14.48 -11.80 9.02
C PRO A 62 -13.02 -11.89 9.45
N THR A 63 -12.55 -13.10 9.75
CA THR A 63 -11.15 -13.34 10.08
C THR A 63 -10.37 -13.46 8.77
N ASN A 64 -9.87 -12.35 8.27
CA ASN A 64 -9.09 -12.27 7.04
C ASN A 64 -7.78 -11.47 7.28
N LEU A 65 -6.93 -11.41 6.27
CA LEU A 65 -5.65 -10.71 6.36
C LEU A 65 -5.82 -9.23 6.73
N SER A 66 -6.81 -8.56 6.17
CA SER A 66 -7.12 -7.15 6.46
C SER A 66 -7.47 -6.95 7.94
N THR A 67 -8.33 -7.80 8.50
CA THR A 67 -8.70 -7.77 9.91
C THR A 67 -7.49 -8.00 10.83
N LEU A 68 -6.64 -8.98 10.52
CA LEU A 68 -5.44 -9.27 11.30
C LEU A 68 -4.44 -8.11 11.25
N LEU A 69 -4.17 -7.56 10.06
CA LEU A 69 -3.32 -6.38 9.90
C LEU A 69 -3.93 -5.16 10.60
N GLY A 70 -5.26 -5.04 10.60
CA GLY A 70 -5.98 -3.98 11.29
C GLY A 70 -5.68 -3.98 12.78
N TYR A 71 -5.79 -5.11 13.44
CA TYR A 71 -5.47 -5.21 14.88
C TYR A 71 -3.98 -5.03 15.15
N LEU A 72 -3.11 -5.60 14.31
CA LEU A 72 -1.65 -5.47 14.47
C LEU A 72 -1.18 -4.02 14.32
N LEU A 73 -1.76 -3.26 13.39
CA LEU A 73 -1.35 -1.90 13.07
C LEU A 73 -2.25 -0.81 13.66
N ALA A 74 -3.33 -1.20 14.38
CA ALA A 74 -4.16 -0.24 15.12
C ALA A 74 -3.36 0.68 16.07
N PRO A 75 -2.36 0.17 16.84
CA PRO A 75 -1.51 1.05 17.65
C PRO A 75 -0.73 2.07 16.82
N VAL A 76 -0.25 1.67 15.64
CA VAL A 76 0.45 2.59 14.72
C VAL A 76 -0.51 3.65 14.20
N ALA A 77 -1.70 3.24 13.74
CA ALA A 77 -2.74 4.16 13.29
C ALA A 77 -3.13 5.16 14.39
N TRP A 78 -3.26 4.70 15.63
CA TRP A 78 -3.55 5.58 16.75
C TRP A 78 -2.42 6.56 17.04
N VAL A 79 -1.17 6.12 17.05
CA VAL A 79 0.01 6.98 17.30
C VAL A 79 0.14 8.11 16.26
N ILE A 80 -0.25 7.87 15.01
CA ILE A 80 -0.26 8.91 13.97
C ILE A 80 -1.45 9.88 14.06
N GLY A 81 -2.32 9.71 15.08
CA GLY A 81 -3.42 10.62 15.39
C GLY A 81 -4.81 10.12 14.99
N THR A 82 -4.94 8.91 14.45
CA THR A 82 -6.28 8.35 14.12
C THR A 82 -7.11 8.15 15.40
N PRO A 83 -8.39 8.59 15.45
CA PRO A 83 -9.29 8.27 16.53
C PRO A 83 -9.32 6.76 16.83
N TRP A 84 -9.32 6.36 18.10
CA TRP A 84 -9.25 4.95 18.49
C TRP A 84 -10.32 4.07 17.85
N GLN A 85 -11.53 4.60 17.68
CA GLN A 85 -12.64 3.91 17.01
C GLN A 85 -12.33 3.55 15.55
N ASP A 86 -11.47 4.31 14.86
CA ASP A 86 -11.08 4.14 13.48
C ASP A 86 -9.75 3.39 13.33
N ALA A 87 -9.00 3.23 14.43
CA ALA A 87 -7.63 2.75 14.41
C ALA A 87 -7.47 1.37 13.77
N THR A 88 -8.41 0.45 14.00
CA THR A 88 -8.38 -0.87 13.36
C THR A 88 -8.63 -0.82 11.86
N THR A 89 -9.51 0.06 11.40
CA THR A 89 -9.82 0.23 9.98
C THR A 89 -8.65 0.91 9.26
N VAL A 90 -8.12 1.99 9.83
CA VAL A 90 -6.94 2.68 9.27
C VAL A 90 -5.71 1.78 9.32
N GLY A 91 -5.52 1.01 10.41
CA GLY A 91 -4.48 0.01 10.52
C GLY A 91 -4.56 -1.08 9.42
N ALA A 92 -5.77 -1.54 9.08
CA ALA A 92 -6.00 -2.47 7.99
C ALA A 92 -5.57 -1.88 6.63
N LEU A 93 -5.96 -0.64 6.35
CA LEU A 93 -5.58 0.08 5.14
C LEU A 93 -4.05 0.28 5.04
N ILE A 94 -3.39 0.66 6.15
CA ILE A 94 -1.93 0.76 6.22
C ILE A 94 -1.28 -0.60 5.95
N GLY A 95 -1.81 -1.68 6.54
CA GLY A 95 -1.33 -3.04 6.32
C GLY A 95 -1.45 -3.48 4.86
N GLN A 96 -2.58 -3.22 4.23
CA GLN A 96 -2.78 -3.49 2.81
C GLN A 96 -1.81 -2.68 1.93
N LYS A 97 -1.62 -1.40 2.24
CA LYS A 97 -0.66 -0.55 1.53
C LYS A 97 0.74 -1.13 1.59
N VAL A 98 1.19 -1.58 2.76
CA VAL A 98 2.55 -2.13 2.94
C VAL A 98 2.71 -3.49 2.26
N VAL A 99 1.72 -4.39 2.43
CA VAL A 99 1.80 -5.78 1.94
C VAL A 99 1.54 -5.84 0.43
N ILE A 100 0.59 -5.06 -0.07
CA ILE A 100 0.19 -5.05 -1.47
C ILE A 100 0.72 -3.80 -2.15
N ASN A 101 -0.06 -2.74 -2.10
CA ASN A 101 0.30 -1.39 -2.55
C ASN A 101 -0.80 -0.38 -2.14
N GLU A 102 -0.50 0.89 -2.36
CA GLU A 102 -1.41 2.01 -2.08
C GLU A 102 -2.68 1.99 -2.94
N PHE A 103 -2.61 1.51 -4.18
CA PHE A 103 -3.77 1.49 -5.09
C PHE A 103 -4.91 0.65 -4.52
N VAL A 104 -4.61 -0.56 -4.04
CA VAL A 104 -5.60 -1.45 -3.40
C VAL A 104 -6.14 -0.82 -2.13
N ALA A 105 -5.27 -0.25 -1.29
CA ALA A 105 -5.67 0.41 -0.05
C ALA A 105 -6.58 1.64 -0.31
N TYR A 106 -6.28 2.46 -1.31
CA TYR A 106 -7.14 3.59 -1.70
C TYR A 106 -8.47 3.14 -2.29
N THR A 107 -8.50 2.04 -3.03
CA THR A 107 -9.76 1.48 -3.54
C THR A 107 -10.68 1.09 -2.39
N GLU A 108 -10.14 0.41 -1.36
CA GLU A 108 -10.91 0.07 -0.16
C GLU A 108 -11.31 1.31 0.64
N LEU A 109 -10.39 2.26 0.85
CA LEU A 109 -10.72 3.54 1.50
C LEU A 109 -11.88 4.26 0.79
N SER A 110 -11.85 4.32 -0.55
CA SER A 110 -12.92 4.90 -1.34
C SER A 110 -14.26 4.20 -1.12
N GLN A 111 -14.26 2.87 -1.09
CA GLN A 111 -15.48 2.08 -0.82
C GLN A 111 -16.02 2.35 0.59
N ILE A 112 -15.16 2.44 1.59
CA ILE A 112 -15.56 2.74 2.98
C ILE A 112 -16.17 4.15 3.08
N VAL A 113 -15.49 5.16 2.53
CA VAL A 113 -15.94 6.56 2.56
C VAL A 113 -17.26 6.75 1.82
N ASN A 114 -17.48 6.01 0.74
CA ASN A 114 -18.74 6.03 -0.02
C ASN A 114 -19.83 5.13 0.59
N GLY A 115 -19.60 4.52 1.76
CA GLY A 115 -20.59 3.67 2.45
C GLY A 115 -20.88 2.35 1.75
N GLN A 116 -19.98 1.89 0.88
CA GLN A 116 -20.13 0.64 0.11
C GLN A 116 -19.71 -0.61 0.92
N VAL A 117 -19.06 -0.42 2.07
CA VAL A 117 -18.66 -1.54 2.95
C VAL A 117 -19.61 -1.58 4.15
N PRO A 118 -20.50 -2.57 4.22
CA PRO A 118 -21.48 -2.66 5.32
C PRO A 118 -20.82 -2.75 6.69
N GLY A 119 -21.29 -1.93 7.64
CA GLY A 119 -20.82 -1.96 9.04
C GLY A 119 -19.43 -1.35 9.27
N VAL A 120 -18.81 -0.77 8.26
CA VAL A 120 -17.53 -0.08 8.40
C VAL A 120 -17.72 1.41 8.11
N HIS A 121 -17.37 2.24 9.08
CA HIS A 121 -17.43 3.69 8.97
C HIS A 121 -16.10 4.28 9.43
N LEU A 122 -15.69 5.36 8.79
CA LEU A 122 -14.57 6.19 9.22
C LEU A 122 -15.09 7.59 9.56
N SER A 123 -14.59 8.16 10.64
CA SER A 123 -14.75 9.57 10.90
C SER A 123 -14.09 10.41 9.80
N ARG A 124 -14.48 11.68 9.67
CA ARG A 124 -13.84 12.62 8.74
C ARG A 124 -12.33 12.71 8.99
N GLU A 125 -11.93 12.73 10.25
CA GLU A 125 -10.54 12.79 10.68
C GLU A 125 -9.80 11.49 10.36
N GLY A 126 -10.38 10.32 10.66
CA GLY A 126 -9.81 9.02 10.33
C GLY A 126 -9.62 8.85 8.81
N ALA A 127 -10.59 9.28 8.00
CA ALA A 127 -10.49 9.26 6.55
C ALA A 127 -9.39 10.20 6.03
N LEU A 128 -9.25 11.40 6.61
CA LEU A 128 -8.20 12.35 6.25
C LEU A 128 -6.82 11.77 6.57
N ILE A 129 -6.61 11.29 7.80
CA ILE A 129 -5.34 10.70 8.23
C ILE A 129 -4.99 9.49 7.37
N ALA A 130 -5.97 8.60 7.10
CA ALA A 130 -5.78 7.46 6.20
C ALA A 130 -5.32 7.92 4.81
N THR A 131 -5.95 8.94 4.23
CA THR A 131 -5.59 9.47 2.92
C THR A 131 -4.10 9.85 2.86
N TYR A 132 -3.59 10.56 3.85
CA TYR A 132 -2.17 10.95 3.88
C TYR A 132 -1.25 9.78 4.25
N ALA A 133 -1.66 8.88 5.14
CA ALA A 133 -0.86 7.72 5.52
C ALA A 133 -0.66 6.72 4.37
N LEU A 134 -1.62 6.65 3.45
CA LEU A 134 -1.54 5.81 2.25
C LEU A 134 -0.74 6.45 1.11
N CYS A 135 -0.52 7.78 1.14
CA CYS A 135 0.15 8.54 0.09
C CYS A 135 1.65 8.22 0.03
N GLY A 136 2.02 7.16 -0.63
CA GLY A 136 3.43 6.82 -0.85
C GLY A 136 3.66 5.37 -1.26
N PHE A 137 4.64 5.17 -2.13
CA PHE A 137 5.01 3.87 -2.70
C PHE A 137 5.84 3.00 -1.74
N ALA A 138 5.70 3.17 -0.42
CA ALA A 138 6.39 2.38 0.58
C ALA A 138 5.68 1.04 0.82
N ASN A 139 5.90 0.08 -0.08
CA ASN A 139 5.31 -1.25 -0.06
C ASN A 139 6.27 -2.31 -0.64
N PHE A 140 5.96 -3.60 -0.45
CA PHE A 140 6.82 -4.69 -0.93
C PHE A 140 6.92 -4.74 -2.46
N SER A 141 5.84 -4.44 -3.18
CA SER A 141 5.85 -4.47 -4.63
C SER A 141 6.77 -3.38 -5.21
N SER A 142 6.85 -2.22 -4.56
CA SER A 142 7.74 -1.13 -4.96
C SER A 142 9.21 -1.51 -4.90
N ILE A 143 9.64 -2.39 -3.99
CA ILE A 143 11.01 -2.90 -3.96
C ILE A 143 11.33 -3.61 -5.27
N ALA A 144 10.43 -4.50 -5.73
CA ALA A 144 10.62 -5.24 -6.96
C ALA A 144 10.61 -4.31 -8.20
N ILE A 145 9.70 -3.32 -8.22
CA ILE A 145 9.63 -2.32 -9.30
C ILE A 145 10.91 -1.50 -9.37
N GLN A 146 11.46 -1.06 -8.24
CA GLN A 146 12.71 -0.29 -8.22
C GLN A 146 13.92 -1.13 -8.62
N ILE A 147 13.99 -2.39 -8.19
CA ILE A 147 15.05 -3.32 -8.63
C ILE A 147 14.97 -3.54 -10.14
N GLY A 148 13.78 -3.68 -10.72
CA GLY A 148 13.56 -3.84 -12.16
C GLY A 148 13.86 -2.55 -12.95
N GLY A 149 13.37 -1.41 -12.49
CA GLY A 149 13.52 -0.13 -13.18
C GLY A 149 14.93 0.48 -13.00
N ILE A 150 15.29 0.82 -11.77
CA ILE A 150 16.59 1.45 -11.46
C ILE A 150 17.74 0.46 -11.69
N GLY A 151 17.54 -0.83 -11.38
CA GLY A 151 18.53 -1.86 -11.61
C GLY A 151 18.86 -2.09 -13.10
N GLY A 152 17.97 -1.69 -14.01
CA GLY A 152 18.25 -1.63 -15.45
C GLY A 152 19.18 -0.48 -15.85
N LEU A 153 19.10 0.65 -15.14
CA LEU A 153 19.94 1.84 -15.37
C LEU A 153 21.31 1.72 -14.72
N ALA A 154 21.44 0.99 -13.63
CA ALA A 154 22.68 0.79 -12.89
C ALA A 154 22.80 -0.68 -12.43
N PRO A 155 23.09 -1.61 -13.34
CA PRO A 155 23.10 -3.04 -13.05
C PRO A 155 24.06 -3.44 -11.91
N GLU A 156 25.18 -2.75 -11.77
CA GLU A 156 26.18 -2.94 -10.71
C GLU A 156 25.67 -2.58 -9.31
N ARG A 157 24.61 -1.73 -9.24
CA ARG A 157 24.00 -1.30 -7.96
C ARG A 157 22.73 -2.07 -7.60
N ARG A 158 22.34 -3.04 -8.42
CA ARG A 158 21.12 -3.82 -8.21
C ARG A 158 21.09 -4.54 -6.84
N HIS A 159 22.25 -4.99 -6.38
CA HIS A 159 22.39 -5.63 -5.07
C HIS A 159 22.11 -4.64 -3.92
N ASP A 160 22.53 -3.39 -4.05
CA ASP A 160 22.24 -2.34 -3.08
C ASP A 160 20.75 -2.06 -2.98
N LEU A 161 20.03 -2.01 -4.11
CA LEU A 161 18.57 -1.81 -4.13
C LEU A 161 17.85 -2.93 -3.36
N ALA A 162 18.24 -4.18 -3.57
CA ALA A 162 17.68 -5.31 -2.83
C ALA A 162 18.00 -5.23 -1.33
N ARG A 163 19.24 -4.88 -0.96
CA ARG A 163 19.70 -4.77 0.43
C ARG A 163 19.00 -3.67 1.21
N PHE A 164 18.75 -2.53 0.58
CA PHE A 164 18.12 -1.36 1.23
C PHE A 164 16.61 -1.30 1.07
N GLY A 165 16.00 -2.16 0.25
CA GLY A 165 14.57 -2.12 -0.06
C GLY A 165 13.66 -2.07 1.16
N LEU A 166 13.85 -2.97 2.13
CA LEU A 166 13.06 -2.98 3.38
C LEU A 166 13.27 -1.71 4.22
N ARG A 167 14.50 -1.21 4.29
CA ARG A 167 14.78 0.04 5.02
C ARG A 167 14.13 1.24 4.34
N ALA A 168 14.10 1.25 3.01
CA ALA A 168 13.43 2.28 2.23
C ALA A 168 11.89 2.24 2.45
N VAL A 169 11.29 1.05 2.53
CA VAL A 169 9.86 0.90 2.87
C VAL A 169 9.57 1.43 4.27
N LEU A 170 10.40 1.09 5.27
CA LEU A 170 10.24 1.60 6.63
C LEU A 170 10.39 3.12 6.68
N GLY A 171 11.46 3.66 6.10
CA GLY A 171 11.71 5.11 6.07
C GLY A 171 10.61 5.89 5.34
N GLY A 172 10.17 5.39 4.18
CA GLY A 172 9.07 5.95 3.41
C GLY A 172 7.73 5.89 4.15
N SER A 173 7.46 4.79 4.87
CA SER A 173 6.26 4.70 5.71
C SER A 173 6.29 5.72 6.86
N ILE A 174 7.41 5.88 7.56
CA ILE A 174 7.55 6.89 8.61
C ILE A 174 7.34 8.30 8.03
N ALA A 175 7.90 8.62 6.88
CA ALA A 175 7.72 9.93 6.24
C ALA A 175 6.23 10.21 5.92
N THR A 176 5.50 9.24 5.37
CA THR A 176 4.06 9.41 5.10
C THR A 176 3.24 9.49 6.38
N PHE A 177 3.62 8.77 7.43
CA PHE A 177 2.96 8.85 8.74
C PHE A 177 3.15 10.22 9.39
N MET A 178 4.33 10.81 9.30
CA MET A 178 4.57 12.19 9.75
C MET A 178 3.68 13.18 9.00
N THR A 179 3.56 13.04 7.69
CA THR A 179 2.66 13.87 6.88
C THR A 179 1.20 13.70 7.31
N ALA A 180 0.76 12.46 7.56
CA ALA A 180 -0.59 12.16 8.03
C ALA A 180 -0.87 12.79 9.41
N THR A 181 0.10 12.70 10.33
CA THR A 181 0.00 13.33 11.66
C THR A 181 -0.15 14.85 11.55
N ILE A 182 0.67 15.50 10.71
CA ILE A 182 0.59 16.95 10.49
C ILE A 182 -0.79 17.31 9.90
N ALA A 183 -1.27 16.57 8.90
CA ALA A 183 -2.58 16.81 8.31
C ALA A 183 -3.72 16.64 9.34
N GLY A 184 -3.64 15.61 10.19
CA GLY A 184 -4.56 15.40 11.30
C GLY A 184 -4.58 16.59 12.28
N VAL A 185 -3.41 17.03 12.73
CA VAL A 185 -3.31 18.21 13.62
C VAL A 185 -3.90 19.46 12.95
N LEU A 186 -3.56 19.74 11.71
CA LEU A 186 -4.06 20.91 10.99
C LEU A 186 -5.58 20.89 10.79
N SER A 187 -6.18 19.71 10.67
CA SER A 187 -7.63 19.57 10.50
C SER A 187 -8.44 20.03 11.71
N HIS A 188 -7.82 20.10 12.90
CA HIS A 188 -8.47 20.62 14.10
C HIS A 188 -8.58 22.15 14.14
N PHE A 189 -7.83 22.83 13.28
CA PHE A 189 -7.83 24.30 13.18
C PHE A 189 -8.61 24.82 11.97
N SER A 190 -9.17 23.93 11.14
CA SER A 190 -9.97 24.24 9.96
C SER A 190 -11.44 23.92 10.21
#